data_e8b8d62eb8ccd4985177c54166d7689f
#
_entry.id   e8b8d62eb8ccd4985177c54166d7689f
#
_cell.length_a   1.000
_cell.length_b   1.000
_cell.length_c   1.000
_cell.angle_alpha   90.00
_cell.angle_beta   90.00
_cell.angle_gamma   90.00
#
_symmetry.space_group_name_H-M   'P 1'
#
loop_
_entity.id
_entity.type
_entity.pdbx_description
1 polymer ?
#
loop_
_entity_poly.entity_id
_entity_poly.type
_entity_poly.pdbx_seq_one_letter_code
_entity_poly.pdbx_strand_id
1 'polypeptide(L)'
;MDDFLATLIGDPHRARIMRLFALNQSEVFTTSQVAKRSGVSRSVVGRELRALEKMGIVKKAKFAIQVGGKKRKVAGKQKEAAWAYDAEFKHAAALSRFVHEVSPIQHRKIVETLKRSGRLSLAILSGNFMGDPTRPADLIVAFDVFNENRIGAVIRGLEPAFGREIRYAAFSTPEFRYRMTTEDRLIRETLDYPHLVLLDRAHLL
;
A
#
# COMPACT_ATOMS: atom_id res chain seq x y z
N MET A 1 -0.14 19.54 -0.01
CA MET A 1 -1.28 19.30 -0.91
C MET A 1 -2.19 18.31 -0.22
N ASP A 2 -3.44 18.67 -0.08
CA ASP A 2 -4.46 17.80 0.49
C ASP A 2 -4.72 16.61 -0.43
N ASP A 3 -5.27 15.54 0.12
CA ASP A 3 -5.68 14.35 -0.65
C ASP A 3 -6.72 14.77 -1.70
N PHE A 4 -6.28 14.96 -2.96
CA PHE A 4 -7.14 15.46 -4.03
C PHE A 4 -8.40 14.60 -4.19
N LEU A 5 -8.27 13.28 -4.11
CA LEU A 5 -9.42 12.37 -4.20
C LEU A 5 -10.41 12.62 -3.05
N ALA A 6 -9.90 12.81 -1.83
CA ALA A 6 -10.73 13.11 -0.68
C ALA A 6 -11.45 14.45 -0.82
N THR A 7 -10.76 15.46 -1.34
CA THR A 7 -11.33 16.79 -1.61
C THR A 7 -12.40 16.72 -2.70
N LEU A 8 -12.12 16.01 -3.81
CA LEU A 8 -13.05 15.86 -4.93
C LEU A 8 -14.33 15.11 -4.51
N ILE A 9 -14.21 14.06 -3.70
CA ILE A 9 -15.33 13.25 -3.23
C ILE A 9 -16.06 13.92 -2.04
N GLY A 10 -15.38 14.82 -1.34
CA GLY A 10 -15.90 15.46 -0.12
C GLY A 10 -15.90 14.53 1.11
N ASP A 11 -15.29 13.35 1.04
CA ASP A 11 -15.23 12.38 2.14
C ASP A 11 -13.88 11.62 2.14
N PRO A 12 -13.00 11.88 3.13
CA PRO A 12 -11.70 11.24 3.22
C PRO A 12 -11.78 9.74 3.54
N HIS A 13 -12.84 9.28 4.20
CA HIS A 13 -13.02 7.87 4.48
C HIS A 13 -13.40 7.09 3.23
N ARG A 14 -14.33 7.64 2.44
CA ARG A 14 -14.71 7.07 1.14
C ARG A 14 -13.52 7.02 0.19
N ALA A 15 -12.74 8.09 0.11
CA ALA A 15 -11.54 8.14 -0.73
C ALA A 15 -10.54 7.03 -0.38
N ARG A 16 -10.27 6.79 0.91
CA ARG A 16 -9.39 5.71 1.37
C ARG A 16 -9.92 4.32 1.02
N ILE A 17 -11.22 4.09 1.21
CA ILE A 17 -11.85 2.81 0.90
C ILE A 17 -11.87 2.58 -0.61
N MET A 18 -12.21 3.58 -1.42
CA MET A 18 -12.15 3.49 -2.88
C MET A 18 -10.74 3.15 -3.36
N ARG A 19 -9.73 3.82 -2.80
CA ARG A 19 -8.32 3.58 -3.13
C ARG A 19 -7.91 2.14 -2.81
N LEU A 20 -8.31 1.62 -1.64
CA LEU A 20 -8.06 0.24 -1.27
C LEU A 20 -8.58 -0.74 -2.34
N PHE A 21 -9.82 -0.58 -2.79
CA PHE A 21 -10.40 -1.49 -3.78
C PHE A 21 -9.86 -1.26 -5.19
N ALA A 22 -9.77 -0.01 -5.64
CA ALA A 22 -9.31 0.32 -6.99
C ALA A 22 -7.86 -0.12 -7.26
N LEU A 23 -7.01 -0.11 -6.24
CA LEU A 23 -5.61 -0.52 -6.35
C LEU A 23 -5.38 -2.02 -6.07
N ASN A 24 -6.36 -2.74 -5.52
CA ASN A 24 -6.26 -4.17 -5.20
C ASN A 24 -7.44 -4.95 -5.82
N GLN A 25 -7.64 -4.81 -7.12
CA GLN A 25 -8.84 -5.28 -7.84
C GLN A 25 -9.06 -6.79 -7.76
N SER A 26 -7.99 -7.58 -7.62
CA SER A 26 -8.06 -9.05 -7.52
C SER A 26 -8.27 -9.56 -6.09
N GLU A 27 -8.21 -8.67 -5.09
CA GLU A 27 -8.32 -9.06 -3.69
C GLU A 27 -9.76 -9.00 -3.18
N VAL A 28 -10.04 -9.85 -2.20
CA VAL A 28 -11.31 -9.89 -1.47
C VAL A 28 -11.05 -9.54 -0.01
N PHE A 29 -11.76 -8.55 0.51
CA PHE A 29 -11.58 -8.07 1.87
C PHE A 29 -12.83 -8.29 2.71
N THR A 30 -12.67 -8.75 3.96
CA THR A 30 -13.74 -8.66 4.95
C THR A 30 -13.92 -7.21 5.42
N THR A 31 -15.07 -6.88 5.97
CA THR A 31 -15.33 -5.53 6.53
C THR A 31 -14.27 -5.13 7.57
N SER A 32 -13.80 -6.08 8.38
CA SER A 32 -12.73 -5.86 9.36
C SER A 32 -11.37 -5.57 8.69
N GLN A 33 -11.07 -6.27 7.60
CA GLN A 33 -9.84 -6.02 6.82
C GLN A 33 -9.90 -4.65 6.14
N VAL A 34 -11.05 -4.27 5.57
CA VAL A 34 -11.24 -2.92 5.02
C VAL A 34 -11.00 -1.85 6.09
N ALA A 35 -11.58 -2.01 7.29
CA ALA A 35 -11.38 -1.08 8.40
C ALA A 35 -9.91 -0.96 8.78
N LYS A 36 -9.22 -2.08 8.95
CA LYS A 36 -7.80 -2.12 9.32
C LYS A 36 -6.92 -1.48 8.24
N ARG A 37 -7.11 -1.85 6.98
CA ARG A 37 -6.24 -1.39 5.86
C ARG A 37 -6.51 0.06 5.46
N SER A 38 -7.76 0.52 5.52
CA SER A 38 -8.09 1.92 5.21
C SER A 38 -7.86 2.87 6.39
N GLY A 39 -7.66 2.36 7.60
CA GLY A 39 -7.58 3.18 8.82
C GLY A 39 -8.91 3.89 9.15
N VAL A 40 -10.05 3.31 8.74
CA VAL A 40 -11.40 3.85 8.95
C VAL A 40 -12.14 2.99 9.96
N SER A 41 -12.94 3.61 10.84
CA SER A 41 -13.71 2.86 11.84
C SER A 41 -14.72 1.91 11.18
N ARG A 42 -14.96 0.75 11.81
CA ARG A 42 -15.82 -0.32 11.25
C ARG A 42 -17.25 0.15 10.96
N SER A 43 -17.79 1.02 11.79
CA SER A 43 -19.15 1.59 11.60
C SER A 43 -19.23 2.42 10.32
N VAL A 44 -18.23 3.28 10.08
CA VAL A 44 -18.12 4.09 8.87
C VAL A 44 -17.89 3.21 7.64
N VAL A 45 -16.99 2.22 7.73
CA VAL A 45 -16.74 1.26 6.63
C VAL A 45 -18.04 0.57 6.20
N GLY A 46 -18.87 0.10 7.15
CA GLY A 46 -20.13 -0.55 6.80
C GLY A 46 -21.12 0.35 6.05
N ARG A 47 -21.14 1.66 6.33
CA ARG A 47 -21.93 2.65 5.61
C ARG A 47 -21.37 2.90 4.21
N GLU A 48 -20.05 3.13 4.12
CA GLU A 48 -19.39 3.46 2.86
C GLU A 48 -19.40 2.27 1.88
N LEU A 49 -19.21 1.03 2.35
CA LEU A 49 -19.32 -0.15 1.50
C LEU A 49 -20.69 -0.30 0.87
N ARG A 50 -21.77 -0.04 1.62
CA ARG A 50 -23.13 -0.04 1.05
C ARG A 50 -23.34 1.06 0.01
N ALA A 51 -22.73 2.23 0.22
CA ALA A 51 -22.78 3.32 -0.75
C ALA A 51 -22.02 2.96 -2.04
N LEU A 52 -20.82 2.39 -1.90
CA LEU A 52 -19.99 1.95 -3.04
C LEU A 52 -20.63 0.76 -3.79
N GLU A 53 -21.30 -0.17 -3.08
CA GLU A 53 -22.09 -1.26 -3.68
C GLU A 53 -23.26 -0.71 -4.52
N LYS A 54 -23.97 0.27 -3.98
CA LYS A 54 -25.08 0.93 -4.72
C LYS A 54 -24.60 1.65 -5.98
N MET A 55 -23.37 2.15 -5.99
CA MET A 55 -22.72 2.74 -7.18
C MET A 55 -22.15 1.70 -8.15
N GLY A 56 -22.12 0.41 -7.77
CA GLY A 56 -21.55 -0.67 -8.57
C GLY A 56 -20.01 -0.75 -8.52
N ILE A 57 -19.36 0.02 -7.64
CA ILE A 57 -17.89 0.04 -7.54
C ILE A 57 -17.34 -1.19 -6.82
N VAL A 58 -18.07 -1.67 -5.82
CA VAL A 58 -17.74 -2.90 -5.09
C VAL A 58 -18.94 -3.84 -5.08
N LYS A 59 -18.67 -5.13 -4.97
CA LYS A 59 -19.68 -6.18 -4.87
C LYS A 59 -19.40 -7.10 -3.70
N LYS A 60 -20.46 -7.74 -3.17
CA LYS A 60 -20.29 -8.82 -2.19
C LYS A 60 -19.58 -10.01 -2.81
N ALA A 61 -18.63 -10.56 -2.08
CA ALA A 61 -17.84 -11.71 -2.52
C ALA A 61 -17.88 -12.83 -1.49
N LYS A 62 -17.59 -14.07 -1.94
CA LYS A 62 -17.38 -15.20 -1.03
C LYS A 62 -15.92 -15.19 -0.59
N PHE A 63 -15.68 -15.07 0.69
CA PHE A 63 -14.33 -15.14 1.24
C PHE A 63 -13.88 -16.60 1.34
N ALA A 64 -12.89 -16.97 0.55
CA ALA A 64 -12.22 -18.26 0.67
C ALA A 64 -10.83 -18.04 1.30
N ILE A 65 -10.64 -18.49 2.53
CA ILE A 65 -9.31 -18.45 3.16
C ILE A 65 -8.46 -19.55 2.52
N GLN A 66 -7.42 -19.18 1.80
CA GLN A 66 -6.35 -20.10 1.40
C GLN A 66 -5.36 -20.23 2.55
N VAL A 67 -5.41 -21.33 3.27
CA VAL A 67 -4.40 -21.68 4.26
C VAL A 67 -3.63 -22.87 3.70
N GLY A 68 -2.38 -22.66 3.32
CA GLY A 68 -1.43 -23.74 3.01
C GLY A 68 -1.90 -24.73 1.93
N GLY A 69 -2.32 -24.24 0.75
CA GLY A 69 -2.59 -25.09 -0.42
C GLY A 69 -3.84 -25.98 -0.34
N LYS A 70 -4.61 -25.97 0.74
CA LYS A 70 -5.88 -26.66 0.88
C LYS A 70 -7.02 -25.70 1.22
N LYS A 71 -8.08 -25.69 0.40
CA LYS A 71 -9.31 -24.94 0.68
C LYS A 71 -9.96 -25.48 1.95
N ARG A 72 -9.76 -24.85 3.09
CA ARG A 72 -10.49 -25.16 4.32
C ARG A 72 -11.71 -24.24 4.43
N LYS A 73 -12.92 -24.84 4.43
CA LYS A 73 -14.12 -24.16 4.89
C LYS A 73 -13.95 -23.94 6.40
N VAL A 74 -13.79 -22.68 6.83
CA VAL A 74 -13.81 -22.37 8.25
C VAL A 74 -15.26 -22.44 8.73
N ALA A 75 -15.62 -23.56 9.34
CA ALA A 75 -16.83 -23.67 10.17
C ALA A 75 -16.55 -22.98 11.50
N GLY A 76 -16.93 -21.70 11.62
CA GLY A 76 -16.74 -20.94 12.86
C GLY A 76 -17.51 -19.61 12.80
N LYS A 77 -18.40 -19.46 13.75
CA LYS A 77 -19.36 -18.39 14.02
C LYS A 77 -18.91 -16.97 13.59
N GLN A 78 -19.76 -16.35 12.84
CA GLN A 78 -19.86 -15.04 12.19
C GLN A 78 -19.27 -15.02 10.78
N LYS A 79 -20.17 -15.25 9.81
CA LYS A 79 -19.91 -14.95 8.38
C LYS A 79 -19.84 -13.43 8.23
N GLU A 80 -18.65 -12.88 8.39
CA GLU A 80 -18.42 -11.47 8.08
C GLU A 80 -18.59 -11.27 6.57
N ALA A 81 -19.27 -10.18 6.19
CA ALA A 81 -19.43 -9.83 4.78
C ALA A 81 -18.06 -9.58 4.15
N ALA A 82 -17.86 -10.15 2.97
CA ALA A 82 -16.67 -9.94 2.16
C ALA A 82 -17.01 -9.15 0.91
N TRP A 83 -16.05 -8.38 0.43
CA TRP A 83 -16.20 -7.38 -0.60
C TRP A 83 -15.05 -7.44 -1.58
N ALA A 84 -15.34 -7.25 -2.86
CA ALA A 84 -14.36 -7.15 -3.93
C ALA A 84 -14.65 -5.93 -4.80
N TYR A 85 -13.63 -5.44 -5.49
CA TYR A 85 -13.81 -4.48 -6.57
C TYR A 85 -14.67 -5.11 -7.66
N ASP A 86 -15.62 -4.36 -8.22
CA ASP A 86 -16.40 -4.86 -9.35
C ASP A 86 -15.73 -4.51 -10.67
N ALA A 87 -14.96 -5.47 -11.21
CA ALA A 87 -14.28 -5.30 -12.49
C ALA A 87 -15.23 -5.18 -13.69
N GLU A 88 -16.50 -5.62 -13.54
CA GLU A 88 -17.54 -5.50 -14.57
C GLU A 88 -18.24 -4.14 -14.54
N PHE A 89 -17.99 -3.32 -13.53
CA PHE A 89 -18.48 -1.95 -13.51
C PHE A 89 -18.00 -1.19 -14.74
N LYS A 90 -18.92 -0.61 -15.51
CA LYS A 90 -18.62 0.00 -16.83
C LYS A 90 -17.49 1.04 -16.82
N HIS A 91 -17.20 1.65 -15.68
CA HIS A 91 -16.12 2.63 -15.52
C HIS A 91 -14.95 2.11 -14.67
N ALA A 92 -14.88 0.81 -14.42
CA ALA A 92 -13.89 0.20 -13.53
C ALA A 92 -12.45 0.58 -13.90
N ALA A 93 -12.07 0.41 -15.17
CA ALA A 93 -10.72 0.73 -15.64
C ALA A 93 -10.40 2.23 -15.54
N ALA A 94 -11.34 3.10 -15.90
CA ALA A 94 -11.16 4.54 -15.83
C ALA A 94 -11.04 5.02 -14.37
N LEU A 95 -11.88 4.50 -13.49
CA LEU A 95 -11.83 4.81 -12.06
C LEU A 95 -10.52 4.37 -11.43
N SER A 96 -10.06 3.15 -11.72
CA SER A 96 -8.79 2.65 -11.20
C SER A 96 -7.61 3.49 -11.66
N ARG A 97 -7.54 3.83 -12.94
CA ARG A 97 -6.50 4.70 -13.49
C ARG A 97 -6.52 6.06 -12.82
N PHE A 98 -7.68 6.69 -12.74
CA PHE A 98 -7.83 7.98 -12.07
C PHE A 98 -7.38 7.94 -10.60
N VAL A 99 -7.83 6.93 -9.84
CA VAL A 99 -7.43 6.76 -8.43
C VAL A 99 -5.93 6.57 -8.29
N HIS A 100 -5.29 5.86 -9.24
CA HIS A 100 -3.84 5.68 -9.26
C HIS A 100 -3.11 7.01 -9.52
N GLU A 101 -3.55 7.76 -10.52
CA GLU A 101 -2.93 9.04 -10.91
C GLU A 101 -3.05 10.12 -9.82
N VAL A 102 -4.19 10.18 -9.13
CA VAL A 102 -4.44 11.15 -8.06
C VAL A 102 -4.05 10.66 -6.67
N SER A 103 -3.35 9.53 -6.57
CA SER A 103 -2.92 8.99 -5.27
C SER A 103 -2.00 9.99 -4.56
N PRO A 104 -2.23 10.31 -3.27
CA PRO A 104 -1.50 11.35 -2.55
C PRO A 104 -0.12 10.87 -2.12
N ILE A 105 0.76 10.59 -3.09
CA ILE A 105 2.16 10.26 -2.79
C ILE A 105 2.89 11.56 -2.50
N GLN A 106 2.85 11.99 -1.25
CA GLN A 106 3.67 13.10 -0.79
C GLN A 106 5.06 12.57 -0.43
N HIS A 107 5.98 12.59 -1.38
CA HIS A 107 7.36 12.13 -1.21
C HIS A 107 8.02 12.72 0.04
N ARG A 108 7.81 14.01 0.29
CA ARG A 108 8.33 14.69 1.49
C ARG A 108 7.77 14.08 2.78
N LYS A 109 6.48 13.76 2.82
CA LYS A 109 5.83 13.14 3.97
C LYS A 109 6.33 11.72 4.25
N ILE A 110 6.64 10.96 3.18
CA ILE A 110 7.26 9.64 3.32
C ILE A 110 8.61 9.78 4.03
N VAL A 111 9.48 10.66 3.55
CA VAL A 111 10.80 10.90 4.16
C VAL A 111 10.68 11.36 5.60
N GLU A 112 9.82 12.33 5.91
CA GLU A 112 9.58 12.82 7.27
C GLU A 112 9.06 11.73 8.20
N THR A 113 8.21 10.85 7.68
CA THR A 113 7.66 9.73 8.45
C THR A 113 8.72 8.66 8.69
N LEU A 114 9.52 8.31 7.69
CA LEU A 114 10.62 7.35 7.80
C LEU A 114 11.70 7.81 8.79
N LYS A 115 12.01 9.11 8.86
CA LYS A 115 12.95 9.68 9.84
C LYS A 115 12.57 9.43 11.30
N ARG A 116 11.29 9.11 11.57
CA ARG A 116 10.84 8.72 12.93
C ARG A 116 11.33 7.34 13.37
N SER A 117 11.77 6.50 12.43
CA SER A 117 12.28 5.16 12.70
C SER A 117 13.77 5.12 13.04
N GLY A 118 14.51 6.21 12.74
CA GLY A 118 15.93 6.29 12.96
C GLY A 118 16.60 7.32 12.08
N ARG A 119 17.93 7.28 12.05
CA ARG A 119 18.75 8.17 11.23
C ARG A 119 18.78 7.67 9.77
N LEU A 120 17.79 8.12 9.00
CA LEU A 120 17.65 7.75 7.59
C LEU A 120 18.81 8.29 6.75
N SER A 121 19.49 7.42 6.01
CA SER A 121 20.59 7.73 5.09
C SER A 121 20.20 7.64 3.63
N LEU A 122 19.28 6.71 3.27
CA LEU A 122 18.78 6.51 1.92
C LEU A 122 17.30 6.17 1.93
N ALA A 123 16.56 6.66 0.93
CA ALA A 123 15.20 6.21 0.63
C ALA A 123 14.96 6.22 -0.88
N ILE A 124 14.56 5.07 -1.42
CA ILE A 124 14.26 4.86 -2.85
C ILE A 124 12.84 4.33 -2.97
N LEU A 125 12.02 4.95 -3.80
CA LEU A 125 10.73 4.43 -4.24
C LEU A 125 10.90 3.62 -5.53
N SER A 126 10.18 2.52 -5.64
CA SER A 126 10.15 1.64 -6.81
C SER A 126 8.77 0.97 -6.91
N GLY A 127 8.65 -0.07 -7.71
CA GLY A 127 7.49 -0.95 -7.74
C GLY A 127 6.18 -0.22 -7.94
N ASN A 128 5.24 -0.45 -7.04
CA ASN A 128 3.90 0.16 -7.09
C ASN A 128 3.93 1.70 -7.08
N PHE A 129 4.95 2.33 -6.48
CA PHE A 129 5.11 3.79 -6.52
C PHE A 129 5.46 4.30 -7.92
N MET A 130 6.06 3.46 -8.75
CA MET A 130 6.41 3.74 -10.15
C MET A 130 5.40 3.14 -11.13
N GLY A 131 4.30 2.56 -10.65
CA GLY A 131 3.29 1.92 -11.49
C GLY A 131 3.63 0.49 -11.93
N ASP A 132 4.70 -0.11 -11.42
CA ASP A 132 5.11 -1.48 -11.76
C ASP A 132 4.98 -2.44 -10.56
N PRO A 133 3.85 -3.15 -10.43
CA PRO A 133 3.62 -4.08 -9.32
C PRO A 133 4.50 -5.34 -9.38
N THR A 134 5.20 -5.59 -10.50
CA THR A 134 6.02 -6.79 -10.70
C THR A 134 7.38 -6.71 -9.99
N ARG A 135 7.80 -5.52 -9.57
CA ARG A 135 9.07 -5.31 -8.87
C ARG A 135 9.06 -5.96 -7.48
N PRO A 136 10.23 -6.42 -7.00
CA PRO A 136 10.33 -7.13 -5.72
C PRO A 136 10.06 -6.25 -4.50
N ALA A 137 10.33 -4.95 -4.59
CA ALA A 137 10.09 -3.99 -3.52
C ALA A 137 9.45 -2.70 -4.04
N ASP A 138 8.70 -2.03 -3.17
CA ASP A 138 8.11 -0.71 -3.42
C ASP A 138 8.95 0.40 -2.77
N LEU A 139 9.66 0.07 -1.69
CA LEU A 139 10.45 0.99 -0.92
C LEU A 139 11.76 0.31 -0.45
N ILE A 140 12.89 0.91 -0.76
CA ILE A 140 14.18 0.54 -0.16
C ILE A 140 14.66 1.68 0.71
N VAL A 141 15.08 1.36 1.94
CA VAL A 141 15.59 2.34 2.91
C VAL A 141 16.89 1.86 3.54
N ALA A 142 17.79 2.79 3.79
CA ALA A 142 18.96 2.55 4.62
C ALA A 142 19.04 3.55 5.78
N PHE A 143 19.56 3.09 6.91
CA PHE A 143 19.67 3.88 8.13
C PHE A 143 21.05 3.69 8.75
N ASP A 144 21.60 4.74 9.36
CA ASP A 144 22.81 4.62 10.16
C ASP A 144 22.52 3.86 11.48
N VAL A 145 21.40 4.21 12.10
CA VAL A 145 20.86 3.53 13.29
C VAL A 145 19.35 3.47 13.15
N PHE A 146 18.77 2.29 13.35
CA PHE A 146 17.31 2.11 13.26
C PHE A 146 16.80 1.02 14.20
N ASN A 147 15.47 1.03 14.38
CA ASN A 147 14.74 -0.01 15.10
C ASN A 147 13.75 -0.67 14.12
N GLU A 148 13.96 -1.97 13.82
CA GLU A 148 13.14 -2.73 12.86
C GLU A 148 11.66 -2.71 13.20
N ASN A 149 11.30 -2.85 14.48
CA ASN A 149 9.91 -2.83 14.91
C ASN A 149 9.24 -1.47 14.62
N ARG A 150 10.00 -0.37 14.74
CA ARG A 150 9.53 0.97 14.41
C ARG A 150 9.34 1.17 12.92
N ILE A 151 10.22 0.66 12.09
CA ILE A 151 10.09 0.77 10.62
C ILE A 151 8.78 0.13 10.18
N GLY A 152 8.51 -1.09 10.57
CA GLY A 152 7.27 -1.78 10.22
C GLY A 152 6.01 -1.03 10.69
N ALA A 153 6.03 -0.42 11.88
CA ALA A 153 4.92 0.38 12.37
C ALA A 153 4.72 1.67 11.55
N VAL A 154 5.82 2.34 11.21
CA VAL A 154 5.82 3.57 10.42
C VAL A 154 5.30 3.31 9.00
N ILE A 155 5.75 2.24 8.36
CA ILE A 155 5.31 1.86 7.00
C ILE A 155 3.83 1.50 7.00
N ARG A 156 3.37 0.68 7.95
CA ARG A 156 1.92 0.40 8.11
C ARG A 156 1.09 1.66 8.33
N GLY A 157 1.66 2.70 8.92
CA GLY A 157 1.00 4.00 9.06
C GLY A 157 0.83 4.78 7.75
N LEU A 158 1.64 4.48 6.72
CA LEU A 158 1.54 5.08 5.38
C LEU A 158 0.54 4.34 4.48
N GLU A 159 0.36 3.03 4.68
CA GLU A 159 -0.47 2.17 3.83
C GLU A 159 -1.92 2.64 3.65
N PRO A 160 -2.63 3.16 4.68
CA PRO A 160 -4.01 3.65 4.49
C PRO A 160 -4.13 4.81 3.49
N ALA A 161 -3.12 5.65 3.40
CA ALA A 161 -3.07 6.73 2.42
C ALA A 161 -2.67 6.23 1.03
N PHE A 162 -1.81 5.21 0.98
CA PHE A 162 -1.37 4.59 -0.27
C PHE A 162 -2.42 3.63 -0.84
N GLY A 163 -3.24 3.01 0.01
CA GLY A 163 -4.29 2.07 -0.38
C GLY A 163 -3.80 0.65 -0.66
N ARG A 164 -2.51 0.37 -0.43
CA ARG A 164 -1.87 -0.95 -0.59
C ARG A 164 -0.91 -1.24 0.55
N GLU A 165 -0.59 -2.51 0.75
CA GLU A 165 0.60 -2.89 1.50
C GLU A 165 1.85 -2.44 0.76
N ILE A 166 2.84 -1.95 1.51
CA ILE A 166 4.12 -1.48 0.98
C ILE A 166 5.14 -2.59 1.21
N ARG A 167 5.62 -3.19 0.13
CA ARG A 167 6.73 -4.14 0.17
C ARG A 167 8.01 -3.34 0.34
N TYR A 168 8.73 -3.57 1.42
CA TYR A 168 9.93 -2.80 1.70
C TYR A 168 11.11 -3.68 2.09
N ALA A 169 12.30 -3.15 1.84
CA ALA A 169 13.55 -3.67 2.38
C ALA A 169 14.25 -2.55 3.17
N ALA A 170 14.70 -2.89 4.37
CA ALA A 170 15.41 -1.97 5.26
C ALA A 170 16.79 -2.53 5.60
N PHE A 171 17.81 -1.71 5.47
CA PHE A 171 19.19 -2.07 5.67
C PHE A 171 19.89 -1.10 6.63
N SER A 172 20.96 -1.53 7.26
CA SER A 172 21.95 -0.59 7.79
C SER A 172 22.73 0.07 6.64
N THR A 173 23.25 1.29 6.84
CA THR A 173 24.07 1.97 5.82
C THR A 173 25.29 1.12 5.39
N PRO A 174 26.03 0.44 6.30
CA PRO A 174 27.11 -0.46 5.90
C PRO A 174 26.63 -1.66 5.10
N GLU A 175 25.50 -2.27 5.49
CA GLU A 175 24.92 -3.41 4.77
C GLU A 175 24.47 -3.02 3.36
N PHE A 176 23.80 -1.88 3.20
CA PHE A 176 23.40 -1.40 1.88
C PHE A 176 24.63 -1.20 0.98
N ARG A 177 25.69 -0.57 1.51
CA ARG A 177 26.95 -0.37 0.76
C ARG A 177 27.58 -1.69 0.34
N TYR A 178 27.63 -2.66 1.25
CA TYR A 178 28.14 -4.01 0.93
C TYR A 178 27.30 -4.68 -0.17
N ARG A 179 25.98 -4.62 -0.08
CA ARG A 179 25.08 -5.18 -1.09
C ARG A 179 25.21 -4.50 -2.46
N MET A 180 25.49 -3.21 -2.49
CA MET A 180 25.83 -2.50 -3.74
C MET A 180 27.10 -3.05 -4.38
N THR A 181 28.15 -3.28 -3.60
CA THR A 181 29.44 -3.82 -4.13
C THR A 181 29.34 -5.27 -4.58
N THR A 182 28.42 -6.06 -4.02
CA THR A 182 28.18 -7.45 -4.40
C THR A 182 27.10 -7.61 -5.47
N GLU A 183 26.64 -6.52 -6.06
CA GLU A 183 25.56 -6.51 -7.07
C GLU A 183 24.31 -7.28 -6.62
N ASP A 184 23.91 -7.09 -5.36
CA ASP A 184 22.72 -7.75 -4.81
C ASP A 184 21.52 -7.58 -5.74
N ARG A 185 20.88 -8.70 -6.05
CA ARG A 185 19.81 -8.76 -7.03
C ARG A 185 18.64 -7.79 -6.72
N LEU A 186 18.25 -7.67 -5.46
CA LEU A 186 17.15 -6.78 -5.07
C LEU A 186 17.49 -5.31 -5.36
N ILE A 187 18.70 -4.89 -5.03
CA ILE A 187 19.15 -3.53 -5.23
C ILE A 187 19.30 -3.25 -6.72
N ARG A 188 19.96 -4.16 -7.46
CA ARG A 188 20.14 -4.04 -8.90
C ARG A 188 18.79 -3.96 -9.63
N GLU A 189 17.86 -4.89 -9.37
CA GLU A 189 16.53 -4.85 -9.97
C GLU A 189 15.75 -3.57 -9.60
N THR A 190 16.03 -2.95 -8.47
CA THR A 190 15.42 -1.66 -8.11
C THR A 190 16.03 -0.52 -8.91
N LEU A 191 17.33 -0.50 -9.12
CA LEU A 191 18.04 0.60 -9.80
C LEU A 191 17.99 0.49 -11.32
N ASP A 192 17.92 -0.71 -11.89
CA ASP A 192 17.83 -0.96 -13.34
C ASP A 192 16.44 -0.57 -13.92
N TYR A 193 15.43 -0.48 -13.09
CA TYR A 193 14.06 -0.14 -13.50
C TYR A 193 13.62 1.22 -12.95
N PRO A 194 12.49 1.77 -13.42
CA PRO A 194 12.00 3.06 -12.94
C PRO A 194 11.94 3.13 -11.42
N HIS A 195 12.66 4.08 -10.86
CA HIS A 195 12.75 4.34 -9.42
C HIS A 195 12.89 5.84 -9.16
N LEU A 196 12.67 6.25 -7.93
CA LEU A 196 12.82 7.63 -7.49
C LEU A 196 13.59 7.70 -6.18
N VAL A 197 14.77 8.32 -6.21
CA VAL A 197 15.55 8.58 -5.01
C VAL A 197 14.96 9.76 -4.26
N LEU A 198 14.40 9.53 -3.07
CA LEU A 198 13.83 10.57 -2.22
C LEU A 198 14.87 11.23 -1.33
N LEU A 199 15.85 10.47 -0.92
CA LEU A 199 16.95 10.88 -0.07
C LEU A 199 18.16 9.98 -0.33
N ASP A 200 19.32 10.59 -0.53
CA ASP A 200 20.64 9.92 -0.46
C ASP A 200 21.60 10.87 0.25
N ARG A 201 21.65 10.80 1.58
CA ARG A 201 22.52 11.63 2.40
C ARG A 201 23.93 11.06 2.53
N ALA A 202 24.06 9.76 2.36
CA ALA A 202 25.31 9.05 2.57
C ALA A 202 26.06 8.78 1.25
N HIS A 203 25.56 9.33 0.12
CA HIS A 203 26.12 9.15 -1.23
C HIS A 203 26.38 7.66 -1.50
N LEU A 204 25.32 6.86 -1.43
CA LEU A 204 25.35 5.40 -1.58
C LEU A 204 25.09 4.95 -3.03
N LEU A 205 24.55 5.85 -3.87
CA LEU A 205 24.22 5.63 -5.28
C LEU A 205 25.22 6.33 -6.20
#